data_b9d597533a6a6d31c985106165234115
#
_entry.id   b9d597533a6a6d31c985106165234115
#
_cell.length_a   1.000
_cell.length_b   1.000
_cell.length_c   1.000
_cell.angle_alpha   90.00
_cell.angle_beta   90.00
_cell.angle_gamma   90.00
#
_symmetry.space_group_name_H-M   'P 1'
#
loop_
_entity.id
_entity.type
_entity.pdbx_description
1 polymer ?
#
loop_
_entity_poly.entity_id
_entity_poly.type
_entity_poly.pdbx_seq_one_letter_code
_entity_poly.pdbx_strand_id
1 'polypeptide(L)'
;MNKVVWFEIPFDESERAQKFYKDVFGWQINHFPDMDYYAAITTDTDPHTMEPKEAGAINGGLLKRDDTGKHPVILIEVPSIDEHLKKIEQNGGKTVMLKVMVGNFGLYARVSDTEGNVIGLWEKIKQPQ
;
A
#
# COMPACT_ATOMS: atom_id res chain seq x y z
N MET A 1 -9.18 8.96 13.75
CA MET A 1 -8.18 9.35 12.75
C MET A 1 -7.81 8.16 11.87
N ASN A 2 -7.58 8.40 10.60
CA ASN A 2 -7.17 7.36 9.68
C ASN A 2 -5.64 7.29 9.64
N LYS A 3 -5.08 6.10 9.84
CA LYS A 3 -3.63 5.94 10.02
C LYS A 3 -2.95 5.44 8.75
N VAL A 4 -1.67 5.77 8.62
CA VAL A 4 -0.82 5.20 7.57
C VAL A 4 -0.46 3.78 8.01
N VAL A 5 -0.72 2.79 7.13
CA VAL A 5 -0.54 1.37 7.46
C VAL A 5 0.41 0.65 6.52
N TRP A 6 0.79 1.25 5.41
CA TRP A 6 1.56 0.60 4.37
C TRP A 6 2.24 1.66 3.52
N PHE A 7 3.34 1.32 2.89
CA PHE A 7 3.96 2.15 1.87
C PHE A 7 4.12 1.33 0.59
N GLU A 8 4.27 2.00 -0.55
CA GLU A 8 4.61 1.35 -1.81
C GLU A 8 5.75 2.08 -2.46
N ILE A 9 6.76 1.33 -2.90
CA ILE A 9 7.93 1.88 -3.56
C ILE A 9 8.01 1.29 -4.96
N PRO A 10 7.95 2.12 -6.02
CA PRO A 10 7.99 1.61 -7.38
C PRO A 10 9.40 1.22 -7.80
N PHE A 11 9.50 0.20 -8.64
CA PHE A 11 10.77 -0.23 -9.23
C PHE A 11 10.68 -0.27 -10.75
N ASP A 12 11.83 -0.21 -11.40
CA ASP A 12 11.97 -0.44 -12.84
C ASP A 12 12.49 -1.84 -13.10
N GLU A 13 13.42 -2.32 -12.27
CA GLU A 13 13.92 -3.69 -12.28
C GLU A 13 13.74 -4.32 -10.90
N SER A 14 12.91 -5.34 -10.84
CA SER A 14 12.52 -6.02 -9.62
C SER A 14 13.71 -6.57 -8.82
N GLU A 15 14.58 -7.36 -9.48
CA GLU A 15 15.71 -7.99 -8.78
C GLU A 15 16.69 -6.96 -8.22
N ARG A 16 16.94 -5.90 -8.96
CA ARG A 16 17.85 -4.84 -8.52
C ARG A 16 17.28 -4.11 -7.30
N ALA A 17 15.99 -3.79 -7.31
CA ALA A 17 15.33 -3.13 -6.19
C ALA A 17 15.30 -4.03 -4.95
N GLN A 18 14.95 -5.30 -5.12
CA GLN A 18 14.92 -6.25 -4.01
C GLN A 18 16.27 -6.39 -3.34
N LYS A 19 17.32 -6.54 -4.14
CA LYS A 19 18.68 -6.68 -3.62
C LYS A 19 19.08 -5.44 -2.83
N PHE A 20 18.79 -4.25 -3.33
CA PHE A 20 19.11 -3.00 -2.64
C PHE A 20 18.49 -2.95 -1.24
N TYR A 21 17.18 -3.19 -1.14
CA TYR A 21 16.50 -3.07 0.15
C TYR A 21 16.87 -4.20 1.12
N LYS A 22 17.14 -5.39 0.62
CA LYS A 22 17.65 -6.49 1.45
C LYS A 22 19.04 -6.19 2.00
N ASP A 23 19.96 -5.79 1.13
CA ASP A 23 21.37 -5.65 1.49
C ASP A 23 21.61 -4.41 2.36
N VAL A 24 20.89 -3.32 2.11
CA VAL A 24 21.10 -2.07 2.82
C VAL A 24 20.32 -2.02 4.14
N PHE A 25 19.06 -2.44 4.12
CA PHE A 25 18.16 -2.28 5.27
C PHE A 25 17.76 -3.59 5.94
N GLY A 26 18.13 -4.71 5.37
CA GLY A 26 17.81 -6.01 5.94
C GLY A 26 16.34 -6.43 5.81
N TRP A 27 15.60 -5.81 4.90
CA TRP A 27 14.19 -6.13 4.72
C TRP A 27 14.00 -7.54 4.15
N GLN A 28 12.93 -8.20 4.54
CA GLN A 28 12.51 -9.46 3.96
C GLN A 28 11.54 -9.16 2.81
N ILE A 29 11.86 -9.66 1.61
CA ILE A 29 11.04 -9.40 0.43
C ILE A 29 10.38 -10.70 0.00
N ASN A 30 9.05 -10.71 -0.06
CA ASN A 30 8.26 -11.90 -0.41
C ASN A 30 7.37 -11.62 -1.61
N HIS A 31 7.48 -12.45 -2.65
CA HIS A 31 6.66 -12.31 -3.85
C HIS A 31 5.21 -12.72 -3.56
N PHE A 32 4.24 -11.88 -3.94
CA PHE A 32 2.83 -12.26 -3.92
C PHE A 32 2.55 -13.14 -5.14
N PRO A 33 1.92 -14.32 -4.93
CA PRO A 33 1.60 -15.20 -6.06
C PRO A 33 0.73 -14.49 -7.11
N ASP A 34 1.02 -14.74 -8.38
CA ASP A 34 0.25 -14.27 -9.54
C ASP A 34 0.19 -12.74 -9.71
N MET A 35 1.06 -12.00 -9.00
CA MET A 35 1.11 -10.53 -9.08
C MET A 35 2.56 -10.07 -9.24
N ASP A 36 2.75 -8.96 -9.95
CA ASP A 36 4.05 -8.30 -10.02
C ASP A 36 4.21 -7.36 -8.81
N TYR A 37 4.12 -7.96 -7.63
CA TYR A 37 4.10 -7.26 -6.36
C TYR A 37 4.88 -8.06 -5.32
N TYR A 38 5.69 -7.38 -4.53
CA TYR A 38 6.54 -7.98 -3.52
C TYR A 38 6.29 -7.31 -2.19
N ALA A 39 5.92 -8.07 -1.16
CA ALA A 39 5.81 -7.53 0.19
C ALA A 39 7.20 -7.20 0.73
N ALA A 40 7.34 -6.02 1.28
CA ALA A 40 8.56 -5.56 1.95
C ALA A 40 8.30 -5.57 3.46
N ILE A 41 8.82 -6.58 4.12
CA ILE A 41 8.64 -6.78 5.56
C ILE A 41 9.80 -6.09 6.28
N THR A 42 9.49 -5.04 7.00
CA THR A 42 10.49 -4.20 7.67
C THR A 42 10.63 -4.49 9.17
N THR A 43 9.74 -5.32 9.72
CA THR A 43 9.67 -5.59 11.16
C THR A 43 9.02 -6.95 11.39
N ASP A 44 9.14 -7.50 12.60
CA ASP A 44 8.41 -8.70 13.00
C ASP A 44 6.92 -8.50 12.77
N THR A 45 6.30 -9.46 12.10
CA THR A 45 4.93 -9.37 11.62
C THR A 45 4.14 -10.60 12.04
N ASP A 46 2.92 -10.40 12.50
CA ASP A 46 2.03 -11.51 12.83
C ASP A 46 1.61 -12.21 11.55
N PRO A 47 1.89 -13.54 11.40
CA PRO A 47 1.58 -14.25 10.16
C PRO A 47 0.09 -14.44 9.91
N HIS A 48 -0.75 -14.29 10.93
CA HIS A 48 -2.20 -14.45 10.80
C HIS A 48 -2.90 -13.14 10.42
N THR A 49 -2.49 -12.04 11.05
CA THR A 49 -3.09 -10.72 10.79
C THR A 49 -2.33 -9.90 9.77
N MET A 50 -1.07 -10.27 9.50
CA MET A 50 -0.15 -9.52 8.65
C MET A 50 0.17 -8.13 9.19
N GLU A 51 -0.07 -7.91 10.48
CA GLU A 51 0.21 -6.63 11.13
C GLU A 51 1.56 -6.65 11.82
N PRO A 52 2.29 -5.52 11.82
CA PRO A 52 3.53 -5.40 12.58
C PRO A 52 3.30 -5.61 14.07
N LYS A 53 4.21 -6.35 14.72
CA LYS A 53 4.16 -6.55 16.16
C LYS A 53 4.71 -5.36 16.93
N GLU A 54 5.56 -4.55 16.31
CA GLU A 54 6.18 -3.40 16.91
C GLU A 54 5.37 -2.13 16.62
N ALA A 55 5.01 -1.38 17.67
CA ALA A 55 4.27 -0.14 17.52
C ALA A 55 5.09 0.89 16.75
N GLY A 56 4.44 1.56 15.80
CA GLY A 56 5.08 2.59 14.97
C GLY A 56 5.79 2.07 13.74
N ALA A 57 5.99 0.76 13.62
CA ALA A 57 6.58 0.18 12.41
C ALA A 57 5.49 -0.11 11.38
N ILE A 58 5.83 0.01 10.10
CA ILE A 58 4.93 -0.35 9.00
C ILE A 58 5.68 -1.19 7.97
N ASN A 59 4.96 -2.12 7.38
CA ASN A 59 5.44 -2.87 6.22
C ASN A 59 4.96 -2.20 4.95
N GLY A 60 5.45 -2.64 3.81
CA GLY A 60 5.04 -2.07 2.54
C GLY A 60 5.23 -3.04 1.39
N GLY A 61 5.23 -2.50 0.19
CA GLY A 61 5.38 -3.27 -1.03
C GLY A 61 6.32 -2.62 -2.02
N LEU A 62 6.91 -3.47 -2.85
CA LEU A 62 7.65 -3.06 -4.04
C LEU A 62 6.82 -3.49 -5.24
N LEU A 63 6.60 -2.59 -6.18
CA LEU A 63 5.79 -2.89 -7.36
C LEU A 63 6.31 -2.14 -8.56
N LYS A 64 5.90 -2.60 -9.74
CA LYS A 64 6.36 -1.98 -10.98
C LYS A 64 5.83 -0.56 -11.10
N ARG A 65 6.71 0.36 -11.50
CA ARG A 65 6.34 1.74 -11.76
C ARG A 65 5.31 1.83 -12.88
N ASP A 66 4.27 2.64 -12.66
CA ASP A 66 3.25 2.92 -13.68
C ASP A 66 2.84 4.40 -13.62
N ASP A 67 1.86 4.78 -14.44
CA ASP A 67 1.44 6.18 -14.54
C ASP A 67 0.77 6.70 -13.27
N THR A 68 0.21 5.81 -12.43
CA THR A 68 -0.44 6.20 -11.18
C THR A 68 0.49 6.07 -9.98
N GLY A 69 1.65 5.46 -10.14
CA GLY A 69 2.63 5.24 -9.07
C GLY A 69 4.04 5.48 -9.52
N LYS A 70 4.37 6.73 -9.86
CA LYS A 70 5.71 7.13 -10.30
C LYS A 70 6.68 7.31 -9.15
N HIS A 71 6.17 7.58 -7.96
CA HIS A 71 6.94 7.88 -6.75
C HIS A 71 6.44 7.00 -5.61
N PRO A 72 7.16 6.92 -4.48
CA PRO A 72 6.65 6.22 -3.32
C PRO A 72 5.28 6.74 -2.88
N VAL A 73 4.41 5.84 -2.46
CA VAL A 73 3.03 6.12 -2.08
C VAL A 73 2.82 5.62 -0.66
N ILE A 74 2.18 6.43 0.18
CA ILE A 74 1.70 5.97 1.48
C ILE A 74 0.26 5.50 1.36
N LEU A 75 -0.10 4.43 2.09
CA LEU A 75 -1.46 3.92 2.13
C LEU A 75 -2.10 4.26 3.46
N ILE A 76 -3.29 4.85 3.40
CA ILE A 76 -4.05 5.26 4.57
C ILE A 76 -5.25 4.33 4.71
N GLU A 77 -5.41 3.72 5.89
CA GLU A 77 -6.53 2.84 6.17
C GLU A 77 -7.78 3.65 6.45
N VAL A 78 -8.87 3.30 5.74
CA VAL A 78 -10.16 3.97 5.90
C VAL A 78 -11.26 2.93 6.08
N PRO A 79 -12.34 3.25 6.81
CA PRO A 79 -13.45 2.31 6.98
C PRO A 79 -14.27 2.10 5.71
N SER A 80 -14.29 3.06 4.81
CA SER A 80 -15.01 2.95 3.53
C SER A 80 -14.30 3.78 2.47
N ILE A 81 -13.77 3.11 1.46
CA ILE A 81 -13.15 3.79 0.31
C ILE A 81 -14.20 4.62 -0.42
N ASP A 82 -15.38 4.06 -0.66
CA ASP A 82 -16.43 4.78 -1.40
C ASP A 82 -16.78 6.13 -0.75
N GLU A 83 -16.93 6.14 0.56
CA GLU A 83 -17.22 7.38 1.27
C GLU A 83 -16.04 8.35 1.28
N HIS A 84 -14.83 7.83 1.40
CA HIS A 84 -13.64 8.65 1.37
C HIS A 84 -13.36 9.24 -0.01
N LEU A 85 -13.69 8.54 -1.08
CA LEU A 85 -13.58 9.11 -2.43
C LEU A 85 -14.46 10.36 -2.57
N LYS A 86 -15.67 10.32 -2.01
CA LYS A 86 -16.56 11.48 -2.01
C LYS A 86 -15.97 12.65 -1.22
N LYS A 87 -15.45 12.37 -0.02
CA LYS A 87 -14.81 13.41 0.81
C LYS A 87 -13.60 14.00 0.13
N ILE A 88 -12.80 13.19 -0.52
CA ILE A 88 -11.59 13.62 -1.22
C ILE A 88 -11.96 14.58 -2.34
N GLU A 89 -12.94 14.23 -3.16
CA GLU A 89 -13.38 15.10 -4.26
C GLU A 89 -13.99 16.40 -3.74
N GLN A 90 -14.75 16.34 -2.65
CA GLN A 90 -15.32 17.55 -2.02
C GLN A 90 -14.25 18.47 -1.44
N ASN A 91 -13.08 17.94 -1.14
CA ASN A 91 -11.97 18.69 -0.53
C ASN A 91 -10.83 18.98 -1.49
N GLY A 92 -11.05 18.86 -2.79
CA GLY A 92 -10.10 19.30 -3.81
C GLY A 92 -9.17 18.23 -4.34
N GLY A 93 -9.30 16.99 -3.86
CA GLY A 93 -8.54 15.85 -4.40
C GLY A 93 -9.26 15.20 -5.57
N LYS A 94 -8.67 14.15 -6.12
CA LYS A 94 -9.23 13.44 -7.27
C LYS A 94 -9.00 11.94 -7.14
N THR A 95 -9.90 11.14 -7.68
CA THR A 95 -9.70 9.70 -7.83
C THR A 95 -8.74 9.46 -9.01
N VAL A 96 -7.67 8.71 -8.75
CA VAL A 96 -6.66 8.38 -9.76
C VAL A 96 -6.86 6.95 -10.26
N MET A 97 -7.17 6.04 -9.36
CA MET A 97 -7.46 4.64 -9.68
C MET A 97 -8.67 4.19 -8.87
N LEU A 98 -9.68 3.68 -9.54
CA LEU A 98 -10.92 3.20 -8.91
C LEU A 98 -10.62 2.01 -7.98
N LYS A 99 -11.51 1.83 -7.03
CA LYS A 99 -11.43 0.76 -6.04
C LYS A 99 -11.31 -0.63 -6.70
N VAL A 100 -10.32 -1.40 -6.27
CA VAL A 100 -10.13 -2.79 -6.70
C VAL A 100 -10.00 -3.70 -5.48
N MET A 101 -10.37 -4.96 -5.64
CA MET A 101 -10.18 -5.97 -4.60
C MET A 101 -8.75 -6.54 -4.70
N VAL A 102 -8.07 -6.64 -3.56
CA VAL A 102 -6.74 -7.24 -3.48
C VAL A 102 -6.87 -8.58 -2.74
N GLY A 103 -7.00 -9.67 -3.50
CA GLY A 103 -7.21 -11.01 -2.94
C GLY A 103 -8.35 -11.04 -1.94
N ASN A 104 -8.11 -11.68 -0.81
CA ASN A 104 -9.05 -11.72 0.33
C ASN A 104 -8.66 -10.73 1.42
N PHE A 105 -7.70 -9.85 1.16
CA PHE A 105 -7.11 -8.97 2.18
C PHE A 105 -7.87 -7.67 2.35
N GLY A 106 -8.26 -7.04 1.26
CA GLY A 106 -8.90 -5.74 1.35
C GLY A 106 -9.20 -5.13 0.00
N LEU A 107 -9.62 -3.87 0.07
CA LEU A 107 -9.92 -3.04 -1.08
C LEU A 107 -8.88 -1.92 -1.15
N TYR A 108 -8.53 -1.52 -2.35
CA TYR A 108 -7.47 -0.56 -2.62
C TYR A 108 -7.91 0.44 -3.67
N ALA A 109 -7.56 1.70 -3.48
CA ALA A 109 -7.76 2.75 -4.46
C ALA A 109 -6.62 3.75 -4.38
N ARG A 110 -6.44 4.53 -5.43
CA ARG A 110 -5.45 5.63 -5.45
C ARG A 110 -6.15 6.95 -5.74
N VAL A 111 -5.73 7.97 -5.02
CA VAL A 111 -6.25 9.33 -5.15
C VAL A 111 -5.09 10.31 -5.22
N SER A 112 -5.34 11.52 -5.71
CA SER A 112 -4.41 12.62 -5.56
C SER A 112 -4.94 13.60 -4.53
N ASP A 113 -4.02 14.16 -3.74
CA ASP A 113 -4.36 15.22 -2.80
C ASP A 113 -4.45 16.57 -3.53
N THR A 114 -4.58 17.68 -2.78
CA THR A 114 -4.67 19.01 -3.35
C THR A 114 -3.35 19.50 -3.97
N GLU A 115 -2.25 18.82 -3.69
CA GLU A 115 -0.91 19.21 -4.14
C GLU A 115 -0.37 18.31 -5.25
N GLY A 116 -1.21 17.42 -5.79
CA GLY A 116 -0.83 16.51 -6.87
C GLY A 116 -0.11 15.25 -6.41
N ASN A 117 -0.04 14.99 -5.11
CA ASN A 117 0.57 13.76 -4.60
C ASN A 117 -0.41 12.61 -4.69
N VAL A 118 0.08 11.44 -5.12
CA VAL A 118 -0.74 10.23 -5.16
C VAL A 118 -0.65 9.52 -3.80
N ILE A 119 -1.81 9.16 -3.25
CA ILE A 119 -1.96 8.48 -1.97
C ILE A 119 -2.83 7.24 -2.20
N GLY A 120 -2.49 6.13 -1.54
CA GLY A 120 -3.31 4.93 -1.55
C GLY A 120 -4.33 4.93 -0.41
N LEU A 121 -5.50 4.38 -0.68
CA LEU A 121 -6.52 4.11 0.34
C LEU A 121 -6.66 2.60 0.50
N TRP A 122 -6.75 2.17 1.75
CA TRP A 122 -6.89 0.75 2.08
C TRP A 122 -8.11 0.55 2.96
N GLU A 123 -8.95 -0.42 2.59
CA GLU A 123 -10.12 -0.81 3.38
C GLU A 123 -10.03 -2.31 3.65
N LYS A 124 -10.00 -2.69 4.91
CA LYS A 124 -9.94 -4.11 5.28
C LYS A 124 -11.25 -4.81 4.94
N ILE A 125 -11.16 -6.01 4.39
CA ILE A 125 -12.32 -6.88 4.24
C ILE A 125 -12.53 -7.56 5.59
N LYS A 126 -13.75 -7.49 6.13
CA LYS A 126 -14.07 -8.19 7.37
C LYS A 126 -14.07 -9.68 7.10
N GLN A 127 -13.25 -10.42 7.83
CA GLN A 127 -13.26 -11.87 7.76
C GLN A 127 -14.52 -12.41 8.42
N PRO A 128 -15.16 -13.45 7.85
CA PRO A 128 -16.28 -14.12 8.54
C PRO A 128 -15.77 -14.71 9.85
N GLN A 129 -16.56 -14.52 10.89
CA GLN A 129 -16.25 -15.11 12.20
C GLN A 129 -16.54 -16.59 12.19
#